data_7f9c3d6cb7500fdcfe0f2dec9bc78800
#
_entry.id   7f9c3d6cb7500fdcfe0f2dec9bc78800
#
_cell.length_a   1.000
_cell.length_b   1.000
_cell.length_c   1.000
_cell.angle_alpha   90.00
_cell.angle_beta   90.00
_cell.angle_gamma   90.00
#
_symmetry.space_group_name_H-M   'P 1'
#
loop_
_entity.id
_entity.type
_entity.pdbx_description
1 polymer ?
#
loop_
_entity_poly.entity_id
_entity_poly.type
_entity_poly.pdbx_seq_one_letter_code
_entity_poly.pdbx_strand_id
1 'polypeptide(L)'
;REQDNFRQAAVDGLLMRSGMEVERPSENAEQMRGLSLRDLAIECMARDGVGTTTSLLRMSKDDLWNEACRQFFNPTAAFPAILDNTIRKAIVQRYQAVPTTFQVWTTKGSVTDFKPTKDHEYLAGGAGEFLRVGEGGELKHDTPQTELLPQRQVATYGRQFSMTREAFINDDVGFITQVPGMYAASAKRTINKQVYSILFNTPTIFDGVALFHANHNNLITTGAAPSIETLQAIMIK
;
A
#
# COMPACT_ATOMS: atom_id res chain seq x y z
N ARG A 1 15.39 -13.23 23.39
CA ARG A 1 14.44 -14.34 23.09
C ARG A 1 13.16 -14.24 23.91
N GLU A 2 13.23 -14.11 25.26
CA GLU A 2 12.03 -14.02 26.11
C GLU A 2 11.23 -12.72 25.83
N GLN A 3 11.91 -11.60 25.67
CA GLN A 3 11.31 -10.32 25.31
C GLN A 3 10.65 -10.33 23.93
N ASP A 4 11.27 -11.01 22.95
CA ASP A 4 10.72 -11.14 21.59
C ASP A 4 9.48 -12.04 21.60
N ASN A 5 9.51 -13.14 22.35
CA ASN A 5 8.35 -14.02 22.53
C ASN A 5 7.17 -13.29 23.18
N PHE A 6 7.44 -12.48 24.20
CA PHE A 6 6.42 -11.66 24.84
C PHE A 6 5.81 -10.64 23.85
N ARG A 7 6.65 -9.91 23.12
CA ARG A 7 6.17 -8.94 22.12
C ARG A 7 5.32 -9.61 21.06
N GLN A 8 5.74 -10.77 20.56
CA GLN A 8 4.98 -11.50 19.56
C GLN A 8 3.64 -12.00 20.13
N ALA A 9 3.63 -12.55 21.34
CA ALA A 9 2.41 -13.00 22.02
C ALA A 9 1.42 -11.84 22.24
N ALA A 10 1.92 -10.67 22.62
CA ALA A 10 1.09 -9.48 22.81
C ALA A 10 0.49 -8.97 21.49
N VAL A 11 1.27 -8.96 20.39
CA VAL A 11 0.78 -8.60 19.06
C VAL A 11 -0.32 -9.55 18.60
N ASP A 12 -0.08 -10.85 18.70
CA ASP A 12 -1.05 -11.87 18.28
C ASP A 12 -2.32 -11.82 19.16
N GLY A 13 -2.16 -11.62 20.48
CA GLY A 13 -3.27 -11.43 21.42
C GLY A 13 -4.14 -10.23 21.08
N LEU A 14 -3.56 -9.07 20.74
CA LEU A 14 -4.29 -7.88 20.32
C LEU A 14 -5.03 -8.10 18.98
N LEU A 15 -4.40 -8.77 18.02
CA LEU A 15 -5.05 -9.11 16.73
C LEU A 15 -6.25 -10.03 16.95
N MET A 16 -6.09 -11.10 17.74
CA MET A 16 -7.17 -12.03 18.08
C MET A 16 -8.31 -11.32 18.84
N ARG A 17 -7.98 -10.42 19.78
CA ARG A 17 -8.98 -9.64 20.52
C ARG A 17 -9.79 -8.72 19.59
N SER A 18 -9.17 -8.18 18.55
CA SER A 18 -9.85 -7.36 17.55
C SER A 18 -10.65 -8.14 16.51
N GLY A 19 -10.70 -9.47 16.64
CA GLY A 19 -11.40 -10.35 15.69
C GLY A 19 -10.65 -10.60 14.39
N MET A 20 -9.35 -10.36 14.36
CA MET A 20 -8.51 -10.68 13.21
C MET A 20 -8.00 -12.12 13.32
N GLU A 21 -7.93 -12.78 12.17
CA GLU A 21 -7.43 -14.14 12.09
C GLU A 21 -5.91 -14.18 12.21
N VAL A 22 -5.39 -15.04 13.08
CA VAL A 22 -3.96 -15.33 13.24
C VAL A 22 -3.76 -16.81 12.97
N GLU A 23 -3.20 -17.17 11.81
CA GLU A 23 -3.05 -18.56 11.37
C GLU A 23 -2.23 -19.41 12.35
N ARG A 24 -1.20 -18.83 12.96
CA ARG A 24 -0.32 -19.50 13.93
C ARG A 24 -0.05 -18.56 15.11
N PRO A 25 -0.94 -18.54 16.08
CA PRO A 25 -0.72 -17.72 17.27
C PRO A 25 0.52 -18.22 18.04
N SER A 26 1.29 -17.27 18.54
CA SER A 26 2.46 -17.56 19.38
C SER A 26 2.03 -18.13 20.73
N GLU A 27 2.95 -18.80 21.38
CA GLU A 27 2.76 -19.30 22.74
C GLU A 27 2.36 -18.13 23.67
N ASN A 28 1.38 -18.35 24.54
CA ASN A 28 0.77 -17.34 25.42
C ASN A 28 -0.07 -16.21 24.74
N ALA A 29 -0.33 -16.25 23.44
CA ALA A 29 -1.18 -15.25 22.77
C ALA A 29 -2.60 -15.18 23.37
N GLU A 30 -3.19 -16.33 23.75
CA GLU A 30 -4.50 -16.38 24.40
C GLU A 30 -4.52 -15.67 25.77
N GLN A 31 -3.44 -15.74 26.54
CA GLN A 31 -3.34 -15.02 27.79
C GLN A 31 -3.26 -13.50 27.55
N MET A 32 -2.50 -13.08 26.53
CA MET A 32 -2.35 -11.69 26.15
C MET A 32 -3.65 -11.11 25.58
N ARG A 33 -4.50 -11.93 24.95
CA ARG A 33 -5.83 -11.54 24.45
C ARG A 33 -6.74 -10.96 25.52
N GLY A 34 -6.63 -11.48 26.75
CA GLY A 34 -7.43 -11.02 27.90
C GLY A 34 -6.97 -9.69 28.52
N LEU A 35 -5.77 -9.21 28.19
CA LEU A 35 -5.22 -7.99 28.78
C LEU A 35 -5.83 -6.74 28.14
N SER A 36 -6.18 -5.75 28.98
CA SER A 36 -6.53 -4.42 28.50
C SER A 36 -5.30 -3.69 27.93
N LEU A 37 -5.50 -2.66 27.10
CA LEU A 37 -4.39 -1.80 26.63
C LEU A 37 -3.63 -1.18 27.78
N ARG A 38 -4.33 -0.85 28.87
CA ARG A 38 -3.74 -0.33 30.10
C ARG A 38 -2.84 -1.37 30.77
N ASP A 39 -3.33 -2.60 30.94
CA ASP A 39 -2.58 -3.67 31.60
C ASP A 39 -1.37 -4.06 30.76
N LEU A 40 -1.53 -4.10 29.44
CA LEU A 40 -0.43 -4.35 28.51
C LEU A 40 0.63 -3.24 28.59
N ALA A 41 0.22 -1.96 28.67
CA ALA A 41 1.16 -0.85 28.83
C ALA A 41 1.94 -0.96 30.15
N ILE A 42 1.26 -1.30 31.24
CA ILE A 42 1.89 -1.52 32.57
C ILE A 42 2.91 -2.65 32.50
N GLU A 43 2.54 -3.78 31.92
CA GLU A 43 3.42 -4.95 31.79
C GLU A 43 4.65 -4.62 30.94
N CYS A 44 4.48 -3.90 29.83
CA CYS A 44 5.58 -3.45 28.98
C CYS A 44 6.52 -2.50 29.74
N MET A 45 5.98 -1.48 30.40
CA MET A 45 6.77 -0.51 31.14
C MET A 45 7.52 -1.15 32.33
N ALA A 46 6.89 -2.11 33.01
CA ALA A 46 7.55 -2.85 34.08
C ALA A 46 8.73 -3.67 33.56
N ARG A 47 8.58 -4.34 32.41
CA ARG A 47 9.65 -5.12 31.76
C ARG A 47 10.75 -4.22 31.19
N ASP A 48 10.41 -3.03 30.73
CA ASP A 48 11.36 -2.03 30.24
C ASP A 48 12.07 -1.27 31.40
N GLY A 49 11.73 -1.58 32.67
CA GLY A 49 12.38 -1.02 33.85
C GLY A 49 11.94 0.40 34.22
N VAL A 50 10.82 0.88 33.67
CA VAL A 50 10.28 2.22 33.96
C VAL A 50 9.69 2.32 35.37
N GLY A 51 9.22 1.21 35.92
CA GLY A 51 8.67 1.15 37.26
C GLY A 51 8.32 -0.29 37.64
N THR A 52 7.89 -0.49 38.90
CA THR A 52 7.33 -1.78 39.29
C THR A 52 5.87 -1.88 38.91
N THR A 53 5.37 -3.08 38.61
CA THR A 53 3.95 -3.32 38.29
C THR A 53 3.04 -2.70 39.34
N THR A 54 3.40 -2.84 40.63
CA THR A 54 2.62 -2.29 41.76
C THR A 54 2.59 -0.75 41.72
N SER A 55 3.71 -0.09 41.40
CA SER A 55 3.75 1.37 41.35
C SER A 55 2.94 1.91 40.15
N LEU A 56 3.03 1.25 39.02
CA LEU A 56 2.30 1.63 37.78
C LEU A 56 0.78 1.41 37.92
N LEU A 57 0.35 0.34 38.61
CA LEU A 57 -1.07 0.07 38.90
C LEU A 57 -1.70 1.14 39.80
N ARG A 58 -0.91 1.79 40.67
CA ARG A 58 -1.37 2.85 41.56
C ARG A 58 -1.44 4.23 40.89
N MET A 59 -0.88 4.38 39.72
CA MET A 59 -0.94 5.64 38.98
C MET A 59 -2.37 5.97 38.55
N SER A 60 -2.69 7.25 38.50
CA SER A 60 -3.93 7.70 37.89
C SER A 60 -3.95 7.33 36.39
N LYS A 61 -5.14 7.30 35.80
CA LYS A 61 -5.27 7.01 34.35
C LYS A 61 -4.52 8.04 33.51
N ASP A 62 -4.47 9.28 33.94
CA ASP A 62 -3.82 10.38 33.25
C ASP A 62 -2.29 10.31 33.35
N ASP A 63 -1.77 10.00 34.54
CA ASP A 63 -0.34 9.85 34.75
C ASP A 63 0.19 8.64 33.97
N LEU A 64 -0.56 7.54 33.96
CA LEU A 64 -0.22 6.36 33.20
C LEU A 64 -0.22 6.63 31.69
N TRP A 65 -1.22 7.38 31.19
CA TRP A 65 -1.26 7.80 29.79
C TRP A 65 -0.05 8.65 29.42
N ASN A 66 0.28 9.64 30.25
CA ASN A 66 1.43 10.51 30.04
C ASN A 66 2.74 9.71 30.02
N GLU A 67 2.87 8.73 30.92
CA GLU A 67 4.05 7.88 30.95
C GLU A 67 4.10 6.95 29.73
N ALA A 68 2.98 6.35 29.34
CA ALA A 68 2.89 5.57 28.11
C ALA A 68 3.26 6.42 26.85
N CYS A 69 2.82 7.69 26.80
CA CYS A 69 3.20 8.60 25.73
C CYS A 69 4.70 8.89 25.70
N ARG A 70 5.36 8.98 26.85
CA ARG A 70 6.82 9.14 26.90
C ARG A 70 7.56 7.96 26.28
N GLN A 71 7.01 6.74 26.39
CA GLN A 71 7.61 5.56 25.81
C GLN A 71 7.68 5.60 24.27
N PHE A 72 6.81 6.37 23.61
CA PHE A 72 6.88 6.56 22.15
C PHE A 72 8.14 7.30 21.67
N PHE A 73 8.80 8.01 22.57
CA PHE A 73 10.09 8.65 22.28
C PHE A 73 11.29 7.73 22.56
N ASN A 74 11.04 6.54 23.15
CA ASN A 74 12.07 5.56 23.40
C ASN A 74 12.04 4.46 22.31
N PRO A 75 13.05 4.37 21.43
CA PRO A 75 13.05 3.45 20.31
C PRO A 75 13.10 1.97 20.73
N THR A 76 13.47 1.66 21.98
CA THR A 76 13.57 0.30 22.50
C THR A 76 12.34 -0.14 23.30
N ALA A 77 11.40 0.77 23.57
CA ALA A 77 10.22 0.48 24.37
C ALA A 77 9.33 -0.61 23.73
N ALA A 78 8.85 -1.51 24.57
CA ALA A 78 8.06 -2.66 24.12
C ALA A 78 6.65 -2.26 23.70
N PHE A 79 5.99 -1.37 24.44
CA PHE A 79 4.59 -0.99 24.18
C PHE A 79 4.37 -0.34 22.80
N PRO A 80 5.13 0.72 22.41
CA PRO A 80 5.03 1.28 21.07
C PRO A 80 5.34 0.27 19.95
N ALA A 81 6.33 -0.59 20.17
CA ALA A 81 6.71 -1.60 19.18
C ALA A 81 5.60 -2.64 18.96
N ILE A 82 4.91 -3.05 20.02
CA ILE A 82 3.77 -3.97 19.95
C ILE A 82 2.61 -3.31 19.18
N LEU A 83 2.26 -2.07 19.50
CA LEU A 83 1.21 -1.35 18.80
C LEU A 83 1.53 -1.16 17.30
N ASP A 84 2.74 -0.74 16.97
CA ASP A 84 3.17 -0.56 15.58
C ASP A 84 3.10 -1.86 14.78
N ASN A 85 3.58 -2.97 15.34
CA ASN A 85 3.50 -4.27 14.71
C ASN A 85 2.07 -4.77 14.54
N THR A 86 1.20 -4.55 15.54
CA THR A 86 -0.23 -4.89 15.45
C THR A 86 -0.90 -4.11 14.33
N ILE A 87 -0.67 -2.80 14.26
CA ILE A 87 -1.20 -1.93 13.21
C ILE A 87 -0.71 -2.36 11.83
N ARG A 88 0.58 -2.64 11.67
CA ARG A 88 1.17 -3.09 10.40
C ARG A 88 0.55 -4.39 9.93
N LYS A 89 0.42 -5.39 10.80
CA LYS A 89 -0.24 -6.67 10.45
C LYS A 89 -1.70 -6.46 10.07
N ALA A 90 -2.43 -5.62 10.81
CA ALA A 90 -3.82 -5.28 10.51
C ALA A 90 -3.96 -4.60 9.13
N ILE A 91 -3.08 -3.65 8.81
CA ILE A 91 -3.04 -2.98 7.50
C ILE A 91 -2.82 -3.99 6.38
N VAL A 92 -1.82 -4.86 6.50
CA VAL A 92 -1.47 -5.85 5.46
C VAL A 92 -2.65 -6.79 5.20
N GLN A 93 -3.25 -7.35 6.25
CA GLN A 93 -4.37 -8.27 6.12
C GLN A 93 -5.59 -7.59 5.45
N ARG A 94 -5.93 -6.38 5.88
CA ARG A 94 -7.04 -5.62 5.29
C ARG A 94 -6.75 -5.15 3.87
N TYR A 95 -5.51 -4.78 3.58
CA TYR A 95 -5.10 -4.39 2.24
C TYR A 95 -5.23 -5.54 1.25
N GLN A 96 -4.87 -6.76 1.64
CA GLN A 96 -5.01 -7.95 0.81
C GLN A 96 -6.47 -8.32 0.54
N ALA A 97 -7.36 -8.10 1.51
CA ALA A 97 -8.77 -8.44 1.39
C ALA A 97 -9.56 -7.55 0.42
N VAL A 98 -9.07 -6.37 0.05
CA VAL A 98 -9.79 -5.45 -0.87
C VAL A 98 -9.55 -5.86 -2.32
N PRO A 99 -10.59 -6.28 -3.07
CA PRO A 99 -10.45 -6.64 -4.47
C PRO A 99 -10.18 -5.40 -5.34
N THR A 100 -9.37 -5.57 -6.38
CA THR A 100 -9.11 -4.56 -7.40
C THR A 100 -9.10 -5.21 -8.76
N THR A 101 -9.63 -4.53 -9.77
CA THR A 101 -9.80 -5.06 -11.13
C THR A 101 -8.76 -4.53 -12.12
N PHE A 102 -8.09 -3.42 -11.82
CA PHE A 102 -7.11 -2.81 -12.73
C PHE A 102 -5.90 -3.73 -13.02
N GLN A 103 -5.58 -4.65 -12.13
CA GLN A 103 -4.44 -5.56 -12.27
C GLN A 103 -4.57 -6.53 -13.47
N VAL A 104 -5.79 -6.72 -13.98
CA VAL A 104 -6.06 -7.62 -15.12
C VAL A 104 -5.49 -7.06 -16.43
N TRP A 105 -5.47 -5.74 -16.55
CA TRP A 105 -5.09 -5.04 -17.80
C TRP A 105 -3.89 -4.09 -17.62
N THR A 106 -3.28 -4.05 -16.44
CA THR A 106 -2.09 -3.23 -16.16
C THR A 106 -0.92 -4.10 -15.73
N THR A 107 0.29 -3.63 -16.03
CA THR A 107 1.53 -4.30 -15.62
C THR A 107 2.23 -3.47 -14.54
N LYS A 108 2.88 -4.13 -13.59
CA LYS A 108 3.70 -3.47 -12.59
C LYS A 108 5.07 -3.15 -13.19
N GLY A 109 5.46 -1.88 -13.14
CA GLY A 109 6.81 -1.41 -13.40
C GLY A 109 7.56 -1.11 -12.10
N SER A 110 8.86 -1.00 -12.18
CA SER A 110 9.73 -0.53 -11.10
C SER A 110 10.53 0.68 -11.57
N VAL A 111 10.63 1.68 -10.72
CA VAL A 111 11.48 2.86 -10.95
C VAL A 111 12.40 3.02 -9.74
N THR A 112 13.61 3.51 -9.98
CA THR A 112 14.66 3.62 -8.96
C THR A 112 14.60 4.94 -8.18
N ASP A 113 13.94 5.94 -8.74
CA ASP A 113 13.85 7.27 -8.15
C ASP A 113 12.48 7.94 -8.40
N PHE A 114 12.29 9.14 -7.86
CA PHE A 114 11.07 9.94 -8.01
C PHE A 114 11.11 10.90 -9.21
N LYS A 115 12.17 10.84 -10.02
CA LYS A 115 12.28 11.68 -11.21
C LYS A 115 11.35 11.17 -12.30
N PRO A 116 10.77 12.05 -13.11
CA PRO A 116 10.04 11.61 -14.30
C PRO A 116 11.00 10.86 -15.23
N THR A 117 10.57 9.70 -15.75
CA THR A 117 11.32 8.99 -16.77
C THR A 117 11.28 9.82 -18.05
N LYS A 118 12.26 10.68 -18.21
CA LYS A 118 12.48 11.45 -19.44
C LYS A 118 13.59 10.77 -20.24
N ASP A 119 13.41 10.73 -21.54
CA ASP A 119 14.45 10.54 -22.55
C ASP A 119 15.24 9.21 -22.48
N HIS A 120 14.89 8.28 -21.63
CA HIS A 120 15.64 7.03 -21.46
C HIS A 120 14.88 5.77 -21.91
N GLU A 121 13.59 5.87 -22.14
CA GLU A 121 12.78 4.76 -22.62
C GLU A 121 12.32 5.06 -24.05
N TYR A 122 12.89 4.34 -25.00
CA TYR A 122 12.48 4.40 -26.39
C TYR A 122 11.77 3.10 -26.76
N LEU A 123 10.62 3.20 -27.39
CA LEU A 123 10.09 2.09 -28.16
C LEU A 123 10.94 2.00 -29.44
N ALA A 124 11.65 0.90 -29.62
CA ALA A 124 12.26 0.62 -30.89
C ALA A 124 11.14 0.42 -31.93
N GLY A 125 10.90 1.40 -32.74
CA GLY A 125 10.19 1.23 -33.99
C GLY A 125 10.96 0.24 -34.85
N GLY A 126 10.32 -0.42 -35.79
CA GLY A 126 10.97 -1.46 -36.61
C GLY A 126 12.28 -0.97 -37.22
N ALA A 127 13.29 -1.82 -37.16
CA ALA A 127 14.47 -1.67 -38.01
C ALA A 127 14.08 -1.89 -39.48
N GLY A 128 14.69 -1.16 -40.39
CA GLY A 128 14.49 -1.36 -41.83
C GLY A 128 14.85 -2.80 -42.25
N GLU A 129 14.35 -3.25 -43.38
CA GLU A 129 14.71 -4.56 -43.93
C GLU A 129 16.21 -4.62 -44.24
N PHE A 130 16.83 -5.76 -43.98
CA PHE A 130 18.24 -5.98 -44.35
C PHE A 130 18.40 -5.94 -45.86
N LEU A 131 19.16 -4.99 -46.36
CA LEU A 131 19.43 -4.85 -47.80
C LEU A 131 20.54 -5.84 -48.21
N ARG A 132 20.37 -6.44 -49.39
CA ARG A 132 21.40 -7.29 -49.98
C ARG A 132 22.64 -6.44 -50.32
N VAL A 133 23.76 -6.83 -49.77
CA VAL A 133 25.07 -6.22 -50.04
C VAL A 133 25.80 -7.09 -51.06
N GLY A 134 26.24 -6.54 -52.17
CA GLY A 134 27.06 -7.21 -53.16
C GLY A 134 28.51 -7.41 -52.66
N GLU A 135 29.27 -8.28 -53.32
CA GLU A 135 30.66 -8.53 -52.95
C GLU A 135 31.49 -7.23 -53.09
N GLY A 136 32.06 -6.75 -51.96
CA GLY A 136 32.74 -5.44 -51.89
C GLY A 136 31.82 -4.21 -51.76
N GLY A 137 30.50 -4.44 -51.54
CA GLY A 137 29.53 -3.32 -51.37
C GLY A 137 29.58 -2.70 -49.97
N GLU A 138 29.26 -1.42 -49.89
CA GLU A 138 29.19 -0.64 -48.64
C GLU A 138 27.90 -0.96 -47.90
N LEU A 139 28.01 -1.18 -46.57
CA LEU A 139 26.86 -1.32 -45.67
C LEU A 139 26.20 0.04 -45.44
N LYS A 140 24.93 0.16 -45.81
CA LYS A 140 24.17 1.39 -45.52
C LYS A 140 23.82 1.47 -44.04
N HIS A 141 24.03 2.68 -43.50
CA HIS A 141 23.62 2.99 -42.15
C HIS A 141 22.10 3.04 -42.07
N ASP A 142 21.50 2.31 -41.13
CA ASP A 142 20.08 2.38 -40.80
C ASP A 142 19.90 3.21 -39.54
N THR A 143 18.87 4.02 -39.49
CA THR A 143 18.48 4.78 -38.32
C THR A 143 17.17 4.20 -37.81
N PRO A 144 17.20 3.36 -36.76
CA PRO A 144 15.96 2.80 -36.20
C PRO A 144 15.01 3.94 -35.81
N GLN A 145 13.75 3.79 -36.18
CA GLN A 145 12.71 4.71 -35.70
C GLN A 145 12.50 4.46 -34.21
N THR A 146 12.76 5.46 -33.40
CA THR A 146 12.54 5.42 -31.95
C THR A 146 11.43 6.38 -31.57
N GLU A 147 10.43 5.89 -30.84
CA GLU A 147 9.37 6.70 -30.29
C GLU A 147 9.58 6.91 -28.79
N LEU A 148 9.34 8.14 -28.33
CA LEU A 148 9.41 8.45 -26.89
C LEU A 148 8.22 7.83 -26.16
N LEU A 149 8.51 7.04 -25.12
CA LEU A 149 7.46 6.54 -24.24
C LEU A 149 6.88 7.66 -23.36
N PRO A 150 5.60 7.53 -22.95
CA PRO A 150 4.97 8.48 -22.04
C PRO A 150 5.75 8.58 -20.74
N GLN A 151 5.86 9.80 -20.22
CA GLN A 151 6.54 10.06 -18.95
C GLN A 151 5.83 9.34 -17.79
N ARG A 152 6.61 8.63 -16.98
CA ARG A 152 6.15 7.98 -15.76
C ARG A 152 6.85 8.63 -14.57
N GLN A 153 6.09 8.92 -13.54
CA GLN A 153 6.61 9.47 -12.30
C GLN A 153 5.91 8.84 -11.11
N VAL A 154 6.69 8.47 -10.10
CA VAL A 154 6.16 7.98 -8.83
C VAL A 154 5.85 9.16 -7.93
N ALA A 155 4.67 9.14 -7.31
CA ALA A 155 4.27 10.09 -6.29
C ALA A 155 3.97 9.37 -4.98
N THR A 156 4.28 10.03 -3.86
CA THR A 156 4.01 9.51 -2.52
C THR A 156 2.62 9.97 -2.06
N TYR A 157 1.81 9.04 -1.63
CA TYR A 157 0.50 9.29 -1.02
C TYR A 157 0.50 8.79 0.41
N GLY A 158 0.03 9.59 1.34
CA GLY A 158 0.00 9.22 2.75
C GLY A 158 -1.15 9.87 3.50
N ARG A 159 -1.56 9.23 4.58
CA ARG A 159 -2.43 9.79 5.61
C ARG A 159 -1.86 9.41 6.97
N GLN A 160 -2.04 10.31 7.93
CA GLN A 160 -1.64 10.10 9.31
C GLN A 160 -2.88 9.88 10.17
N PHE A 161 -2.79 9.01 11.14
CA PHE A 161 -3.76 8.90 12.23
C PHE A 161 -3.02 8.82 13.57
N SER A 162 -3.69 9.20 14.64
CA SER A 162 -3.14 9.15 16.00
C SER A 162 -4.14 8.47 16.92
N MET A 163 -3.63 7.74 17.90
CA MET A 163 -4.46 7.18 18.97
C MET A 163 -4.82 8.27 19.96
N THR A 164 -6.10 8.37 20.29
CA THR A 164 -6.57 9.36 21.28
C THR A 164 -6.38 8.81 22.69
N ARG A 165 -6.27 9.74 23.67
CA ARG A 165 -6.28 9.39 25.10
C ARG A 165 -7.53 8.60 25.49
N GLU A 166 -8.68 8.96 24.93
CA GLU A 166 -9.95 8.26 25.21
C GLU A 166 -9.92 6.81 24.72
N ALA A 167 -9.39 6.54 23.54
CA ALA A 167 -9.26 5.18 23.01
C ALA A 167 -8.37 4.30 23.91
N PHE A 168 -7.31 4.87 24.50
CA PHE A 168 -6.46 4.16 25.43
C PHE A 168 -7.16 3.88 26.79
N ILE A 169 -7.82 4.90 27.33
CA ILE A 169 -8.50 4.78 28.64
C ILE A 169 -9.71 3.85 28.58
N ASN A 170 -10.45 3.90 27.46
CA ASN A 170 -11.64 3.08 27.23
C ASN A 170 -11.30 1.70 26.67
N ASP A 171 -10.01 1.39 26.51
CA ASP A 171 -9.55 0.09 26.01
C ASP A 171 -10.14 -0.27 24.63
N ASP A 172 -10.21 0.72 23.72
CA ASP A 172 -10.76 0.56 22.41
C ASP A 172 -9.72 -0.05 21.44
N VAL A 173 -9.61 -1.38 21.50
CA VAL A 173 -8.75 -2.16 20.58
C VAL A 173 -9.24 -2.07 19.13
N GLY A 174 -10.54 -1.89 18.93
CA GLY A 174 -11.12 -1.69 17.60
C GLY A 174 -10.55 -0.48 16.89
N PHE A 175 -10.25 0.58 17.61
CA PHE A 175 -9.60 1.76 17.06
C PHE A 175 -8.22 1.45 16.44
N ILE A 176 -7.43 0.59 17.09
CA ILE A 176 -6.07 0.22 16.64
C ILE A 176 -6.09 -0.63 15.36
N THR A 177 -7.13 -1.40 15.13
CA THR A 177 -7.22 -2.35 14.01
C THR A 177 -8.18 -1.92 12.91
N GLN A 178 -9.33 -1.34 13.27
CA GLN A 178 -10.34 -0.93 12.29
C GLN A 178 -9.94 0.35 11.55
N VAL A 179 -9.44 1.36 12.24
CA VAL A 179 -9.04 2.63 11.60
C VAL A 179 -7.92 2.41 10.57
N PRO A 180 -6.82 1.71 10.89
CA PRO A 180 -5.80 1.37 9.89
C PRO A 180 -6.36 0.53 8.74
N GLY A 181 -7.30 -0.38 9.03
CA GLY A 181 -7.99 -1.18 8.02
C GLY A 181 -8.79 -0.33 7.03
N MET A 182 -9.49 0.69 7.52
CA MET A 182 -10.20 1.65 6.65
C MET A 182 -9.23 2.44 5.77
N TYR A 183 -8.07 2.84 6.30
CA TYR A 183 -7.03 3.50 5.51
C TYR A 183 -6.42 2.57 4.47
N ALA A 184 -6.20 1.30 4.78
CA ALA A 184 -5.73 0.31 3.82
C ALA A 184 -6.72 0.14 2.64
N ALA A 185 -8.01 0.03 2.93
CA ALA A 185 -9.06 -0.01 1.92
C ALA A 185 -9.14 1.29 1.10
N SER A 186 -8.97 2.45 1.74
CA SER A 186 -8.93 3.75 1.08
C SER A 186 -7.71 3.89 0.16
N ALA A 187 -6.54 3.38 0.58
CA ALA A 187 -5.33 3.38 -0.25
C ALA A 187 -5.55 2.58 -1.54
N LYS A 188 -6.10 1.36 -1.44
CA LYS A 188 -6.44 0.56 -2.62
C LYS A 188 -7.46 1.24 -3.55
N ARG A 189 -8.49 1.85 -2.97
CA ARG A 189 -9.47 2.65 -3.76
C ARG A 189 -8.82 3.84 -4.44
N THR A 190 -7.86 4.50 -3.80
CA THR A 190 -7.12 5.61 -4.40
C THR A 190 -6.32 5.16 -5.60
N ILE A 191 -5.58 4.05 -5.49
CA ILE A 191 -4.85 3.46 -6.62
C ILE A 191 -5.81 3.10 -7.76
N ASN A 192 -6.89 2.39 -7.44
CA ASN A 192 -7.90 2.00 -8.42
C ASN A 192 -8.49 3.21 -9.14
N LYS A 193 -8.86 4.26 -8.40
CA LYS A 193 -9.38 5.51 -8.96
C LYS A 193 -8.37 6.20 -9.88
N GLN A 194 -7.09 6.24 -9.52
CA GLN A 194 -6.05 6.85 -10.34
C GLN A 194 -5.84 6.10 -11.66
N VAL A 195 -5.78 4.77 -11.60
CA VAL A 195 -5.61 3.95 -12.81
C VAL A 195 -6.81 4.13 -13.75
N TYR A 196 -8.03 4.05 -13.24
CA TYR A 196 -9.23 4.26 -14.05
C TYR A 196 -9.40 5.71 -14.51
N SER A 197 -8.88 6.70 -13.78
CA SER A 197 -8.96 8.10 -14.20
C SER A 197 -8.20 8.38 -15.51
N ILE A 198 -7.17 7.58 -15.81
CA ILE A 198 -6.46 7.66 -17.09
C ILE A 198 -7.40 7.32 -18.25
N LEU A 199 -8.23 6.30 -18.10
CA LEU A 199 -9.19 5.90 -19.11
C LEU A 199 -10.33 6.93 -19.25
N PHE A 200 -10.86 7.44 -18.14
CA PHE A 200 -12.02 8.33 -18.15
C PHE A 200 -11.69 9.79 -18.52
N ASN A 201 -10.48 10.25 -18.17
CA ASN A 201 -10.08 11.62 -18.45
C ASN A 201 -9.42 11.80 -19.83
N THR A 202 -9.19 10.71 -20.57
CA THR A 202 -8.56 10.74 -21.89
C THR A 202 -7.40 11.75 -21.97
N PRO A 203 -6.33 11.60 -21.17
CA PRO A 203 -5.26 12.57 -21.12
C PRO A 203 -4.57 12.65 -22.47
N THR A 204 -3.99 13.81 -22.77
CA THR A 204 -3.11 13.97 -23.93
C THR A 204 -1.88 13.08 -23.74
N ILE A 205 -1.58 12.27 -24.74
CA ILE A 205 -0.44 11.36 -24.74
C ILE A 205 0.77 11.97 -25.48
N PHE A 206 1.81 11.18 -25.68
CA PHE A 206 3.11 11.62 -26.21
C PHE A 206 3.06 12.25 -27.62
N ASP A 207 2.05 11.92 -28.42
CA ASP A 207 1.83 12.48 -29.76
C ASP A 207 1.07 13.83 -29.76
N GLY A 208 0.75 14.35 -28.58
CA GLY A 208 0.00 15.61 -28.41
C GLY A 208 -1.51 15.47 -28.59
N VAL A 209 -2.03 14.26 -28.80
CA VAL A 209 -3.45 13.97 -29.01
C VAL A 209 -4.01 13.24 -27.78
N ALA A 210 -5.32 13.33 -27.55
CA ALA A 210 -5.98 12.63 -26.45
C ALA A 210 -5.89 11.11 -26.62
N LEU A 211 -5.79 10.36 -25.50
CA LEU A 211 -5.67 8.91 -25.49
C LEU A 211 -6.74 8.23 -26.36
N PHE A 212 -7.99 8.64 -26.24
CA PHE A 212 -9.07 8.19 -27.13
C PHE A 212 -9.35 9.26 -28.17
N HIS A 213 -8.90 9.03 -29.40
CA HIS A 213 -9.04 9.94 -30.50
C HIS A 213 -9.21 9.20 -31.86
N ALA A 214 -9.84 9.86 -32.83
CA ALA A 214 -10.05 9.27 -34.16
C ALA A 214 -8.74 8.87 -34.86
N ASN A 215 -7.66 9.64 -34.64
CA ASN A 215 -6.33 9.35 -35.20
C ASN A 215 -5.76 8.01 -34.71
N HIS A 216 -6.13 7.58 -33.53
CA HIS A 216 -5.68 6.30 -32.94
C HIS A 216 -6.58 5.13 -33.30
N ASN A 217 -7.67 5.35 -34.03
CA ASN A 217 -8.69 4.35 -34.37
C ASN A 217 -9.25 3.60 -33.14
N ASN A 218 -9.22 4.19 -31.95
CA ASN A 218 -9.65 3.59 -30.69
C ASN A 218 -10.91 4.25 -30.10
N LEU A 219 -11.56 5.12 -30.87
CA LEU A 219 -12.78 5.83 -30.45
C LEU A 219 -13.98 5.37 -31.27
N ILE A 220 -15.00 4.88 -30.61
CA ILE A 220 -16.33 4.64 -31.17
C ILE A 220 -17.20 5.84 -30.83
N THR A 221 -17.57 6.64 -31.83
CA THR A 221 -18.34 7.90 -31.64
C THR A 221 -19.82 7.65 -31.41
N THR A 222 -20.34 6.51 -31.89
CA THR A 222 -21.75 6.14 -31.75
C THR A 222 -21.94 5.33 -30.46
N GLY A 223 -22.44 5.97 -29.41
CA GLY A 223 -22.81 5.28 -28.18
C GLY A 223 -24.00 4.35 -28.39
N ALA A 224 -23.95 3.15 -27.86
CA ALA A 224 -25.03 2.19 -27.87
C ALA A 224 -25.16 1.46 -26.53
N ALA A 225 -26.34 0.92 -26.24
CA ALA A 225 -26.52 0.08 -25.07
C ALA A 225 -25.62 -1.17 -25.14
N PRO A 226 -25.12 -1.69 -24.02
CA PRO A 226 -24.35 -2.94 -24.02
C PRO A 226 -25.13 -4.09 -24.67
N SER A 227 -24.57 -4.64 -25.75
CA SER A 227 -25.09 -5.82 -26.47
C SER A 227 -23.94 -6.66 -26.98
N ILE A 228 -24.22 -7.86 -27.49
CA ILE A 228 -23.18 -8.72 -28.07
C ILE A 228 -22.52 -8.03 -29.27
N GLU A 229 -23.33 -7.35 -30.12
CA GLU A 229 -22.82 -6.63 -31.29
C GLU A 229 -21.92 -5.46 -30.91
N THR A 230 -22.29 -4.70 -29.84
CA THR A 230 -21.46 -3.58 -29.38
C THR A 230 -20.14 -4.05 -28.76
N LEU A 231 -20.15 -5.19 -28.04
CA LEU A 231 -18.92 -5.81 -27.51
C LEU A 231 -18.03 -6.30 -28.65
N GLN A 232 -18.58 -6.95 -29.67
CA GLN A 232 -17.84 -7.38 -30.87
C GLN A 232 -17.23 -6.19 -31.62
N ALA A 233 -17.96 -5.09 -31.77
CA ALA A 233 -17.46 -3.87 -32.41
C ALA A 233 -16.27 -3.26 -31.64
N ILE A 234 -16.25 -3.33 -30.31
CA ILE A 234 -15.13 -2.89 -29.47
C ILE A 234 -13.92 -3.82 -29.64
N MET A 235 -14.14 -5.13 -29.77
CA MET A 235 -13.04 -6.11 -29.91
C MET A 235 -12.37 -6.08 -31.29
N ILE A 236 -13.07 -5.63 -32.33
CA ILE A 236 -12.57 -5.56 -33.71
C ILE A 236 -11.79 -4.29 -33.99
N LYS A 237 -11.96 -3.27 -33.15
CA LYS A 237 -11.34 -1.95 -33.30
C LYS A 237 -10.05 -1.84 -32.54
#